data_b9047aa929e83eb7fc5bef5132fa9fd5
#
_entry.id   b9047aa929e83eb7fc5bef5132fa9fd5
#
_cell.length_a   1.000
_cell.length_b   1.000
_cell.length_c   1.000
_cell.angle_alpha   90.00
_cell.angle_beta   90.00
_cell.angle_gamma   90.00
#
_symmetry.space_group_name_H-M   'P 1'
#
loop_
_entity.id
_entity.type
_entity.pdbx_description
1 polymer ?
#
loop_
_entity_poly.entity_id
_entity_poly.type
_entity_poly.pdbx_seq_one_letter_code
_entity_poly.pdbx_strand_id
1 'polypeptide(L)'
;MKRIFEVDPWTVTSHDLNPEDKRLQESMTSLGNEYMGMRGMFEEVYSGDTHQGIYVGGVWFPDKTRVGWWKNGYPLYFGKAINALNYVKADIYVDGNQVDLAKNDVTDFEVSLDMKNGVLNRTFTVFGVTFKITRLVSAAVKELADIHYDLSSADGQAHKIRFDASIDADVVNEDSNYDEKFWQVLDAGNDTDSSFIATQTIENPFGVPQFT
;
A
#
# COMPACT_ATOMS: atom_id res chain seq x y z
N MET A 1 -27.27 -5.82 -0.40
CA MET A 1 -25.80 -5.62 -0.28
C MET A 1 -25.41 -6.16 1.09
N LYS A 2 -24.47 -7.11 1.17
CA LYS A 2 -23.93 -7.62 2.44
C LYS A 2 -23.09 -6.49 3.07
N ARG A 3 -23.26 -6.23 4.37
CA ARG A 3 -22.40 -5.30 5.09
C ARG A 3 -21.07 -6.01 5.35
N ILE A 4 -19.97 -5.39 4.95
CA ILE A 4 -18.61 -5.96 5.13
C ILE A 4 -17.84 -5.33 6.30
N PHE A 5 -18.33 -4.18 6.81
CA PHE A 5 -17.74 -3.51 7.97
C PHE A 5 -18.70 -3.52 9.16
N GLU A 6 -18.14 -3.64 10.34
CA GLU A 6 -18.86 -3.48 11.60
C GLU A 6 -19.31 -2.03 11.79
N VAL A 7 -20.32 -1.83 12.63
CA VAL A 7 -20.83 -0.49 13.00
C VAL A 7 -20.22 -0.08 14.31
N ASP A 8 -19.22 0.77 14.23
CA ASP A 8 -18.58 1.40 15.38
C ASP A 8 -18.25 2.87 15.06
N PRO A 9 -18.37 3.80 16.00
CA PRO A 9 -18.11 5.22 15.74
C PRO A 9 -16.63 5.56 15.51
N TRP A 10 -15.72 4.69 15.92
CA TRP A 10 -14.28 4.96 15.92
C TRP A 10 -13.44 3.93 15.17
N THR A 11 -14.04 2.80 14.78
CA THR A 11 -13.31 1.77 14.04
C THR A 11 -14.01 1.42 12.74
N VAL A 12 -13.20 1.05 11.75
CA VAL A 12 -13.64 0.42 10.49
C VAL A 12 -13.07 -0.98 10.49
N THR A 13 -13.87 -1.95 10.89
CA THR A 13 -13.42 -3.34 11.06
C THR A 13 -14.13 -4.28 10.08
N SER A 14 -13.37 -5.18 9.48
CA SER A 14 -13.86 -6.27 8.62
C SER A 14 -13.14 -7.58 8.95
N HIS A 15 -13.89 -8.67 8.97
CA HIS A 15 -13.37 -10.04 9.14
C HIS A 15 -13.40 -10.84 7.84
N ASP A 16 -13.72 -10.20 6.73
CA ASP A 16 -13.93 -10.86 5.45
C ASP A 16 -12.72 -10.62 4.51
N LEU A 17 -12.08 -11.68 4.07
CA LEU A 17 -11.03 -11.67 3.04
C LEU A 17 -11.63 -12.00 1.67
N ASN A 18 -12.77 -11.39 1.32
CA ASN A 18 -13.40 -11.60 0.03
C ASN A 18 -12.68 -10.79 -1.07
N PRO A 19 -12.19 -11.43 -2.14
CA PRO A 19 -11.55 -10.73 -3.25
C PRO A 19 -12.41 -9.64 -3.88
N GLU A 20 -13.74 -9.80 -3.94
CA GLU A 20 -14.65 -8.80 -4.51
C GLU A 20 -14.73 -7.51 -3.68
N ASP A 21 -14.44 -7.57 -2.40
CA ASP A 21 -14.50 -6.44 -1.46
C ASP A 21 -13.12 -5.83 -1.18
N LYS A 22 -12.02 -6.44 -1.69
CA LYS A 22 -10.64 -6.08 -1.37
C LYS A 22 -10.33 -4.61 -1.65
N ARG A 23 -10.67 -4.10 -2.83
CA ARG A 23 -10.45 -2.69 -3.20
C ARG A 23 -11.22 -1.73 -2.31
N LEU A 24 -12.43 -2.11 -1.87
CA LEU A 24 -13.22 -1.32 -0.93
C LEU A 24 -12.58 -1.32 0.46
N GLN A 25 -12.10 -2.48 0.95
CA GLN A 25 -11.36 -2.56 2.21
C GLN A 25 -10.12 -1.64 2.17
N GLU A 26 -9.31 -1.71 1.13
CA GLU A 26 -8.12 -0.86 0.96
C GLU A 26 -8.47 0.63 0.99
N SER A 27 -9.60 1.02 0.40
CA SER A 27 -10.06 2.40 0.42
C SER A 27 -10.51 2.85 1.80
N MET A 28 -11.27 2.00 2.49
CA MET A 28 -11.88 2.34 3.78
C MET A 28 -10.89 2.28 4.95
N THR A 29 -9.77 1.58 4.78
CA THR A 29 -8.72 1.44 5.79
C THR A 29 -7.46 2.23 5.45
N SER A 30 -7.61 3.30 4.68
CA SER A 30 -6.51 4.21 4.33
C SER A 30 -6.01 4.99 5.53
N LEU A 31 -4.70 5.23 5.58
CA LEU A 31 -4.00 6.06 6.55
C LEU A 31 -3.41 7.30 5.86
N GLY A 32 -3.22 8.36 6.62
CA GLY A 32 -2.53 9.54 6.10
C GLY A 32 -2.33 10.63 7.13
N ASN A 33 -1.45 11.56 6.78
CA ASN A 33 -1.24 12.82 7.47
C ASN A 33 -1.26 13.97 6.45
N GLU A 34 -0.76 15.13 6.81
CA GLU A 34 -0.66 16.30 5.93
C GLU A 34 0.36 16.15 4.78
N TYR A 35 1.25 15.15 4.85
CA TYR A 35 2.35 14.96 3.91
C TYR A 35 2.17 13.75 3.01
N MET A 36 1.73 12.63 3.55
CA MET A 36 1.55 11.39 2.79
C MET A 36 0.23 10.70 3.11
N GLY A 37 -0.25 9.90 2.18
CA GLY A 37 -1.39 9.00 2.34
C GLY A 37 -1.08 7.64 1.75
N MET A 38 -1.63 6.60 2.35
CA MET A 38 -1.52 5.24 1.85
C MET A 38 -2.84 4.50 2.00
N ARG A 39 -3.17 3.70 1.02
CA ARG A 39 -4.33 2.81 1.07
C ARG A 39 -4.06 1.65 2.04
N GLY A 40 -5.11 1.00 2.49
CA GLY A 40 -5.02 -0.18 3.35
C GLY A 40 -4.59 -1.45 2.60
N MET A 41 -3.63 -1.31 1.67
CA MET A 41 -3.03 -2.43 0.96
C MET A 41 -2.25 -3.33 1.91
N PHE A 42 -2.05 -4.58 1.54
CA PHE A 42 -1.27 -5.52 2.33
C PHE A 42 0.22 -5.30 2.12
N GLU A 43 1.00 -5.59 3.13
CA GLU A 43 2.46 -5.56 3.08
C GLU A 43 3.00 -6.77 2.33
N GLU A 44 2.46 -7.97 2.63
CA GLU A 44 2.79 -9.23 1.97
C GLU A 44 2.14 -9.33 0.58
N VAL A 45 2.53 -10.36 -0.16
CA VAL A 45 1.98 -10.63 -1.49
C VAL A 45 0.47 -10.88 -1.43
N TYR A 46 -0.24 -10.25 -2.33
CA TYR A 46 -1.62 -10.54 -2.66
C TYR A 46 -1.75 -10.59 -4.18
N SER A 47 -1.81 -11.79 -4.75
CA SER A 47 -1.86 -11.99 -6.21
C SER A 47 -3.25 -11.86 -6.81
N GLY A 48 -4.26 -11.53 -6.00
CA GLY A 48 -5.62 -11.21 -6.43
C GLY A 48 -5.77 -9.75 -6.87
N ASP A 49 -7.02 -9.36 -7.14
CA ASP A 49 -7.35 -7.98 -7.47
C ASP A 49 -7.13 -7.06 -6.27
N THR A 50 -6.42 -5.96 -6.49
CA THR A 50 -6.02 -4.99 -5.46
C THR A 50 -6.00 -3.58 -6.05
N HIS A 51 -6.08 -2.57 -5.22
CA HIS A 51 -5.91 -1.17 -5.61
C HIS A 51 -4.92 -0.50 -4.66
N GLN A 52 -3.66 -0.79 -4.89
CA GLN A 52 -2.57 -0.24 -4.09
C GLN A 52 -2.38 1.25 -4.35
N GLY A 53 -1.85 1.97 -3.37
CA GLY A 53 -1.52 3.37 -3.54
C GLY A 53 -0.86 3.98 -2.33
N ILE A 54 0.27 4.63 -2.58
CA ILE A 54 0.96 5.54 -1.66
C ILE A 54 1.10 6.86 -2.39
N TYR A 55 0.74 7.96 -1.73
CA TYR A 55 0.75 9.29 -2.32
C TYR A 55 1.49 10.25 -1.40
N VAL A 56 2.35 11.09 -1.99
CA VAL A 56 3.06 12.16 -1.30
C VAL A 56 2.48 13.50 -1.73
N GLY A 57 2.19 14.35 -0.77
CA GLY A 57 1.62 15.68 -1.01
C GLY A 57 2.52 16.53 -1.90
N GLY A 58 1.94 17.15 -2.93
CA GLY A 58 2.68 17.96 -3.89
C GLY A 58 3.33 17.18 -5.03
N VAL A 59 3.33 15.86 -5.00
CA VAL A 59 3.83 15.01 -6.09
C VAL A 59 2.74 14.78 -7.12
N TRP A 60 3.00 15.17 -8.36
CA TRP A 60 2.05 15.07 -9.46
C TRP A 60 2.76 14.96 -10.80
N PHE A 61 2.04 14.53 -11.83
CA PHE A 61 2.54 14.49 -13.21
C PHE A 61 1.57 15.23 -14.14
N PRO A 62 2.07 16.08 -15.06
CA PRO A 62 1.23 16.74 -16.06
C PRO A 62 0.83 15.72 -17.13
N ASP A 63 -0.40 15.26 -17.08
CA ASP A 63 -0.93 14.29 -18.02
C ASP A 63 -1.80 14.96 -19.09
N LYS A 64 -1.68 14.47 -20.32
CA LYS A 64 -2.47 14.99 -21.43
C LYS A 64 -3.90 14.45 -21.39
N THR A 65 -4.87 15.34 -21.55
CA THR A 65 -6.27 14.95 -21.68
C THR A 65 -6.45 14.07 -22.93
N ARG A 66 -6.84 12.80 -22.76
CA ARG A 66 -6.82 11.81 -23.84
C ARG A 66 -8.08 11.79 -24.68
N VAL A 67 -9.23 11.91 -24.12
CA VAL A 67 -10.51 11.58 -24.79
C VAL A 67 -11.24 12.84 -25.25
N GLY A 68 -10.59 13.73 -26.03
CA GLY A 68 -11.28 14.86 -26.66
C GLY A 68 -12.04 15.81 -25.72
N TRP A 69 -11.86 15.69 -24.41
CA TRP A 69 -12.53 16.47 -23.39
C TRP A 69 -12.20 17.96 -23.47
N TRP A 70 -11.02 18.32 -24.00
CA TRP A 70 -10.66 19.71 -24.28
C TRP A 70 -11.67 20.41 -25.23
N LYS A 71 -12.38 19.65 -26.08
CA LYS A 71 -13.43 20.19 -26.95
C LYS A 71 -14.63 20.74 -26.16
N ASN A 72 -14.79 20.28 -24.92
CA ASN A 72 -15.83 20.74 -24.00
C ASN A 72 -15.31 21.79 -23.01
N GLY A 73 -14.17 22.43 -23.31
CA GLY A 73 -13.57 23.44 -22.44
C GLY A 73 -12.65 22.91 -21.36
N TYR A 74 -12.36 21.62 -21.34
CA TYR A 74 -11.34 21.06 -20.45
C TYR A 74 -9.93 21.45 -20.91
N PRO A 75 -8.96 21.62 -19.99
CA PRO A 75 -7.59 21.93 -20.35
C PRO A 75 -6.95 20.78 -21.12
N LEU A 76 -5.96 21.09 -21.97
CA LEU A 76 -5.20 20.10 -22.72
C LEU A 76 -4.37 19.19 -21.82
N TYR A 77 -3.92 19.71 -20.69
CA TYR A 77 -3.19 19.00 -19.64
C TYR A 77 -3.82 19.25 -18.27
N PHE A 78 -3.69 18.29 -17.39
CA PHE A 78 -4.09 18.40 -15.97
C PHE A 78 -3.03 17.76 -15.08
N GLY A 79 -2.93 18.22 -13.84
CA GLY A 79 -2.08 17.58 -12.83
C GLY A 79 -2.72 16.29 -12.34
N LYS A 80 -2.03 15.18 -12.49
CA LYS A 80 -2.43 13.87 -11.99
C LYS A 80 -1.62 13.53 -10.76
N ALA A 81 -2.27 13.24 -9.63
CA ALA A 81 -1.58 12.62 -8.51
C ALA A 81 -1.08 11.24 -8.95
N ILE A 82 0.18 10.96 -8.71
CA ILE A 82 0.81 9.70 -9.07
C ILE A 82 1.21 8.92 -7.83
N ASN A 83 1.17 7.59 -7.92
CA ASN A 83 1.67 6.73 -6.86
C ASN A 83 3.15 7.02 -6.61
N ALA A 84 3.50 7.22 -5.35
CA ALA A 84 4.87 7.18 -4.89
C ALA A 84 5.36 5.72 -4.78
N LEU A 85 6.64 5.54 -4.49
CA LEU A 85 7.25 4.23 -4.34
C LEU A 85 6.53 3.41 -3.26
N ASN A 86 6.41 2.10 -3.49
CA ASN A 86 5.86 1.20 -2.49
C ASN A 86 6.96 0.75 -1.52
N TYR A 87 7.01 1.37 -0.35
CA TYR A 87 7.97 1.08 0.73
C TYR A 87 7.39 0.22 1.85
N VAL A 88 6.14 -0.24 1.71
CA VAL A 88 5.53 -1.15 2.70
C VAL A 88 5.63 -2.62 2.29
N LYS A 89 6.12 -2.89 1.09
CA LYS A 89 6.19 -4.23 0.51
C LYS A 89 7.16 -5.13 1.26
N ALA A 90 6.69 -6.33 1.58
CA ALA A 90 7.50 -7.39 2.16
C ALA A 90 7.13 -8.76 1.57
N ASP A 91 8.12 -9.48 1.03
CA ASP A 91 7.95 -10.88 0.68
C ASP A 91 8.19 -11.74 1.91
N ILE A 92 7.14 -12.36 2.43
CA ILE A 92 7.17 -13.13 3.67
C ILE A 92 7.07 -14.62 3.35
N TYR A 93 7.89 -15.43 4.02
CA TYR A 93 7.89 -16.89 3.85
C TYR A 93 7.84 -17.57 5.21
N VAL A 94 6.99 -18.58 5.33
CA VAL A 94 6.89 -19.49 6.46
C VAL A 94 7.35 -20.87 6.00
N ASP A 95 8.44 -21.39 6.58
CA ASP A 95 9.05 -22.69 6.24
C ASP A 95 9.32 -22.86 4.73
N GLY A 96 9.67 -21.73 4.06
CA GLY A 96 9.94 -21.68 2.64
C GLY A 96 8.72 -21.47 1.74
N ASN A 97 7.50 -21.47 2.29
CA ASN A 97 6.27 -21.20 1.56
C ASN A 97 5.96 -19.70 1.60
N GLN A 98 5.78 -19.09 0.43
CA GLN A 98 5.44 -17.66 0.32
C GLN A 98 4.03 -17.41 0.85
N VAL A 99 3.91 -16.38 1.67
CA VAL A 99 2.61 -15.88 2.15
C VAL A 99 1.97 -15.04 1.05
N ASP A 100 0.90 -15.57 0.46
CA ASP A 100 0.06 -14.91 -0.53
C ASP A 100 -1.42 -15.10 -0.10
N LEU A 101 -2.01 -14.07 0.46
CA LEU A 101 -3.36 -14.18 1.04
C LEU A 101 -4.46 -14.41 0.01
N ALA A 102 -4.17 -14.25 -1.28
CA ALA A 102 -5.10 -14.61 -2.34
C ALA A 102 -5.09 -16.11 -2.69
N LYS A 103 -4.04 -16.84 -2.30
CA LYS A 103 -3.83 -18.25 -2.69
C LYS A 103 -3.79 -19.21 -1.51
N ASN A 104 -3.32 -18.74 -0.37
CA ASN A 104 -3.15 -19.59 0.78
C ASN A 104 -4.47 -19.74 1.56
N ASP A 105 -4.54 -20.80 2.33
CA ASP A 105 -5.65 -21.01 3.27
C ASP A 105 -5.44 -20.13 4.50
N VAL A 106 -6.24 -19.07 4.60
CA VAL A 106 -6.11 -18.02 5.63
C VAL A 106 -7.29 -18.15 6.60
N THR A 107 -6.99 -18.17 7.89
CA THR A 107 -7.98 -18.15 8.96
C THR A 107 -7.81 -16.93 9.86
N ASP A 108 -8.81 -16.65 10.68
CA ASP A 108 -8.80 -15.58 11.70
C ASP A 108 -8.46 -14.19 11.12
N PHE A 109 -8.88 -13.93 9.88
CA PHE A 109 -8.62 -12.67 9.23
C PHE A 109 -9.45 -11.55 9.87
N GLU A 110 -8.76 -10.48 10.23
CA GLU A 110 -9.34 -9.22 10.66
C GLU A 110 -8.49 -8.05 10.13
N VAL A 111 -9.15 -7.02 9.64
CA VAL A 111 -8.56 -5.71 9.39
C VAL A 111 -9.38 -4.66 10.11
N SER A 112 -8.72 -3.78 10.88
CA SER A 112 -9.36 -2.75 11.68
C SER A 112 -8.58 -1.45 11.66
N LEU A 113 -9.21 -0.38 11.15
CA LEU A 113 -8.70 0.98 11.25
C LEU A 113 -9.25 1.63 12.53
N ASP A 114 -8.38 1.94 13.47
CA ASP A 114 -8.69 2.79 14.63
C ASP A 114 -8.54 4.27 14.24
N MET A 115 -9.66 4.91 13.95
CA MET A 115 -9.68 6.33 13.53
C MET A 115 -9.34 7.29 14.67
N LYS A 116 -9.47 6.85 15.91
CA LYS A 116 -9.16 7.69 17.08
C LYS A 116 -7.65 7.85 17.26
N ASN A 117 -6.90 6.78 17.00
CA ASN A 117 -5.45 6.74 17.17
C ASN A 117 -4.69 6.81 15.83
N GLY A 118 -5.38 6.70 14.68
CA GLY A 118 -4.77 6.70 13.36
C GLY A 118 -3.92 5.46 13.09
N VAL A 119 -4.39 4.28 13.55
CA VAL A 119 -3.65 3.02 13.47
C VAL A 119 -4.44 1.99 12.70
N LEU A 120 -3.81 1.36 11.73
CA LEU A 120 -4.36 0.21 11.02
C LEU A 120 -3.77 -1.07 11.63
N ASN A 121 -4.66 -1.94 12.10
CA ASN A 121 -4.32 -3.26 12.62
C ASN A 121 -4.83 -4.33 11.66
N ARG A 122 -4.05 -5.38 11.48
CA ARG A 122 -4.44 -6.54 10.70
C ARG A 122 -3.95 -7.81 11.38
N THR A 123 -4.84 -8.81 11.48
CA THR A 123 -4.52 -10.12 12.04
C THR A 123 -4.96 -11.19 11.04
N PHE A 124 -4.16 -12.23 10.89
CA PHE A 124 -4.51 -13.43 10.14
C PHE A 124 -3.60 -14.60 10.53
N THR A 125 -4.07 -15.81 10.27
CA THR A 125 -3.31 -17.04 10.48
C THR A 125 -3.10 -17.77 9.17
N VAL A 126 -1.86 -18.13 8.86
CA VAL A 126 -1.46 -18.89 7.67
C VAL A 126 -0.27 -19.79 8.00
N PHE A 127 -0.23 -21.00 7.46
CA PHE A 127 0.86 -21.97 7.66
C PHE A 127 1.23 -22.21 9.14
N GLY A 128 0.24 -22.22 10.04
CA GLY A 128 0.45 -22.41 11.48
C GLY A 128 1.02 -21.20 12.22
N VAL A 129 1.15 -20.05 11.59
CA VAL A 129 1.64 -18.80 12.18
C VAL A 129 0.55 -17.74 12.16
N THR A 130 0.32 -17.11 13.32
CA THR A 130 -0.53 -15.92 13.42
C THR A 130 0.33 -14.67 13.28
N PHE A 131 -0.07 -13.82 12.35
CA PHE A 131 0.49 -12.51 12.08
C PHE A 131 -0.40 -11.44 12.70
N LYS A 132 0.20 -10.51 13.43
CA LYS A 132 -0.44 -9.24 13.82
C LYS A 132 0.41 -8.12 13.28
N ILE A 133 -0.15 -7.31 12.42
CA ILE A 133 0.54 -6.22 11.75
C ILE A 133 -0.14 -4.92 12.16
N THR A 134 0.66 -3.98 12.64
CA THR A 134 0.21 -2.64 13.01
C THR A 134 0.92 -1.63 12.14
N ARG A 135 0.18 -0.74 11.50
CA ARG A 135 0.73 0.31 10.65
C ARG A 135 0.18 1.67 11.05
N LEU A 136 1.05 2.67 11.05
CA LEU A 136 0.68 4.06 11.27
C LEU A 136 1.46 5.01 10.34
N VAL A 137 0.88 6.17 10.13
CA VAL A 137 1.56 7.32 9.53
C VAL A 137 1.67 8.38 10.60
N SER A 138 2.90 8.83 10.90
CA SER A 138 3.17 9.71 12.04
C SER A 138 2.58 11.11 11.82
N ALA A 139 1.88 11.63 12.83
CA ALA A 139 1.46 13.03 12.86
C ALA A 139 2.56 13.97 13.38
N ALA A 140 3.56 13.43 14.09
CA ALA A 140 4.64 14.21 14.67
C ALA A 140 5.84 14.38 13.72
N VAL A 141 6.14 13.35 12.94
CA VAL A 141 7.19 13.34 11.91
C VAL A 141 6.51 12.99 10.60
N LYS A 142 6.20 13.98 9.80
CA LYS A 142 5.30 13.83 8.63
C LYS A 142 5.83 12.88 7.55
N GLU A 143 7.14 12.68 7.48
CA GLU A 143 7.81 11.79 6.52
C GLU A 143 7.91 10.33 7.02
N LEU A 144 7.42 10.04 8.23
CA LEU A 144 7.55 8.72 8.86
C LEU A 144 6.26 7.92 8.78
N ALA A 145 6.37 6.69 8.28
CA ALA A 145 5.43 5.61 8.52
C ALA A 145 6.12 4.48 9.28
N ASP A 146 5.38 3.80 10.14
CA ASP A 146 5.87 2.67 10.92
C ASP A 146 5.01 1.43 10.64
N ILE A 147 5.68 0.27 10.54
CA ILE A 147 5.03 -1.03 10.38
C ILE A 147 5.64 -1.98 11.41
N HIS A 148 4.82 -2.44 12.32
CA HIS A 148 5.20 -3.39 13.35
C HIS A 148 4.59 -4.76 13.08
N TYR A 149 5.40 -5.81 13.20
CA TYR A 149 4.99 -7.20 13.05
C TYR A 149 5.17 -7.94 14.37
N ASP A 150 4.11 -8.59 14.84
CA ASP A 150 4.10 -9.51 15.95
C ASP A 150 3.64 -10.87 15.43
N LEU A 151 4.49 -11.89 15.58
CA LEU A 151 4.27 -13.23 15.07
C LEU A 151 4.25 -14.24 16.21
N SER A 152 3.29 -15.15 16.14
CA SER A 152 3.20 -16.25 17.11
C SER A 152 2.82 -17.56 16.42
N SER A 153 3.28 -18.67 16.98
CA SER A 153 2.87 -20.00 16.54
C SER A 153 1.41 -20.25 16.92
N ALA A 154 0.59 -20.60 15.95
CA ALA A 154 -0.82 -20.97 16.14
C ALA A 154 -1.00 -22.48 16.39
N ASP A 155 -0.06 -23.31 15.92
CA ASP A 155 -0.10 -24.77 16.02
C ASP A 155 0.83 -25.35 17.10
N GLY A 156 1.57 -24.47 17.82
CA GLY A 156 2.51 -24.85 18.86
C GLY A 156 3.83 -25.40 18.32
N GLN A 157 4.09 -25.32 17.01
CA GLN A 157 5.36 -25.75 16.41
C GLN A 157 6.31 -24.56 16.25
N ALA A 158 7.59 -24.85 16.03
CA ALA A 158 8.58 -23.84 15.66
C ALA A 158 8.60 -23.67 14.15
N HIS A 159 8.48 -22.44 13.68
CA HIS A 159 8.48 -22.08 12.26
C HIS A 159 9.69 -21.22 11.92
N LYS A 160 10.23 -21.41 10.71
CA LYS A 160 11.26 -20.53 10.16
C LYS A 160 10.63 -19.44 9.33
N ILE A 161 10.76 -18.20 9.78
CA ILE A 161 10.26 -17.02 9.05
C ILE A 161 11.40 -16.39 8.28
N ARG A 162 11.16 -16.09 6.98
CA ARG A 162 12.01 -15.19 6.20
C ARG A 162 11.19 -13.97 5.82
N PHE A 163 11.81 -12.82 5.97
CA PHE A 163 11.19 -11.53 5.74
C PHE A 163 12.09 -10.70 4.81
N ASP A 164 11.64 -10.45 3.60
CA ASP A 164 12.37 -9.71 2.59
C ASP A 164 11.65 -8.36 2.34
N ALA A 165 11.93 -7.36 3.18
CA ALA A 165 11.40 -6.01 3.00
C ALA A 165 12.04 -5.32 1.79
N SER A 166 11.27 -4.57 1.02
CA SER A 166 11.76 -3.90 -0.18
C SER A 166 11.06 -2.56 -0.42
N ILE A 167 11.74 -1.68 -1.15
CA ILE A 167 11.14 -0.48 -1.73
C ILE A 167 10.97 -0.73 -3.23
N ASP A 168 9.74 -0.69 -3.72
CA ASP A 168 9.41 -0.94 -5.12
C ASP A 168 9.13 0.39 -5.84
N ALA A 169 9.97 0.72 -6.81
CA ALA A 169 9.80 1.90 -7.67
C ALA A 169 9.03 1.59 -8.97
N ASP A 170 8.73 0.31 -9.23
CA ASP A 170 7.97 -0.11 -10.40
C ASP A 170 6.46 -0.02 -10.14
N VAL A 171 6.00 1.18 -9.82
CA VAL A 171 4.62 1.48 -9.47
C VAL A 171 3.88 2.20 -10.59
N VAL A 172 2.59 1.92 -10.70
CA VAL A 172 1.66 2.56 -11.64
C VAL A 172 0.43 3.03 -10.87
N ASN A 173 -0.32 3.98 -11.43
CA ASN A 173 -1.65 4.28 -10.92
C ASN A 173 -2.64 3.28 -11.53
N GLU A 174 -3.22 2.44 -10.73
CA GLU A 174 -4.22 1.51 -11.22
C GLU A 174 -5.47 2.22 -11.75
N ASP A 175 -6.08 1.65 -12.77
CA ASP A 175 -7.33 2.09 -13.41
C ASP A 175 -7.29 3.47 -14.09
N SER A 176 -6.21 4.22 -14.02
CA SER A 176 -6.20 5.60 -14.52
C SER A 176 -5.10 5.96 -15.51
N ASN A 177 -4.09 5.12 -15.69
CA ASN A 177 -2.91 5.48 -16.48
C ASN A 177 -2.59 4.60 -17.65
N TYR A 178 -3.36 3.57 -17.93
CA TYR A 178 -3.03 2.63 -18.99
C TYR A 178 -1.64 2.02 -18.82
N ASP A 179 -1.27 1.65 -17.56
CA ASP A 179 0.03 1.07 -17.16
C ASP A 179 1.25 1.97 -17.39
N GLU A 180 1.05 3.28 -17.48
CA GLU A 180 2.16 4.24 -17.60
C GLU A 180 2.96 4.33 -16.32
N LYS A 181 4.30 4.30 -16.47
CA LYS A 181 5.27 4.49 -15.39
C LYS A 181 5.75 5.92 -15.38
N PHE A 182 5.82 6.52 -14.20
CA PHE A 182 6.19 7.93 -14.06
C PHE A 182 7.54 8.14 -13.41
N TRP A 183 8.18 7.08 -12.90
CA TRP A 183 9.41 7.18 -12.13
C TRP A 183 10.62 6.64 -12.85
N GLN A 184 11.72 7.36 -12.72
CA GLN A 184 13.07 6.95 -13.11
C GLN A 184 13.92 6.88 -11.85
N VAL A 185 14.55 5.73 -11.61
CA VAL A 185 15.49 5.55 -10.50
C VAL A 185 16.77 6.32 -10.82
N LEU A 186 17.20 7.17 -9.90
CA LEU A 186 18.45 7.93 -9.98
C LEU A 186 19.57 7.25 -9.22
N ASP A 187 19.26 6.74 -8.03
CA ASP A 187 20.22 6.10 -7.13
C ASP A 187 19.50 5.12 -6.20
N ALA A 188 20.19 4.10 -5.75
CA ALA A 188 19.71 3.14 -4.76
C ALA A 188 20.86 2.53 -3.98
N GLY A 189 20.66 2.28 -2.70
CA GLY A 189 21.70 1.68 -1.86
C GLY A 189 21.12 0.95 -0.67
N ASN A 190 21.94 0.04 -0.15
CA ASN A 190 21.66 -0.74 1.04
C ASN A 190 22.83 -0.63 2.02
N ASP A 191 22.49 -0.57 3.29
CA ASP A 191 23.42 -0.75 4.39
C ASP A 191 22.88 -1.88 5.29
N THR A 192 23.54 -2.16 6.41
CA THR A 192 23.18 -3.26 7.32
C THR A 192 21.73 -3.15 7.82
N ASP A 193 21.29 -1.92 8.13
CA ASP A 193 20.01 -1.67 8.79
C ASP A 193 19.10 -0.73 7.98
N SER A 194 19.52 -0.32 6.79
CA SER A 194 18.78 0.64 5.99
C SER A 194 18.91 0.38 4.49
N SER A 195 17.90 0.82 3.77
CA SER A 195 17.90 0.88 2.32
C SER A 195 17.31 2.19 1.87
N PHE A 196 17.77 2.72 0.76
CA PHE A 196 17.17 3.88 0.13
C PHE A 196 17.05 3.69 -1.37
N ILE A 197 16.13 4.43 -1.96
CA ILE A 197 15.99 4.61 -3.39
C ILE A 197 15.62 6.07 -3.65
N ALA A 198 16.34 6.71 -4.56
CA ALA A 198 16.05 8.06 -5.02
C ALA A 198 15.45 8.01 -6.42
N THR A 199 14.32 8.65 -6.61
CA THR A 199 13.65 8.67 -7.92
C THR A 199 13.30 10.09 -8.34
N GLN A 200 13.14 10.24 -9.66
CA GLN A 200 12.64 11.44 -10.30
C GLN A 200 11.54 11.05 -11.28
N THR A 201 10.55 11.91 -11.45
CA THR A 201 9.57 11.70 -12.52
C THR A 201 10.26 11.74 -13.89
N ILE A 202 9.78 10.93 -14.82
CA ILE A 202 10.22 10.99 -16.21
C ILE A 202 10.01 12.41 -16.78
N GLU A 203 10.68 12.71 -17.89
CA GLU A 203 10.54 13.98 -18.59
C GLU A 203 9.06 14.27 -18.91
N ASN A 204 8.64 15.50 -18.67
CA ASN A 204 7.28 15.96 -18.93
C ASN A 204 7.28 17.25 -19.76
N PRO A 205 6.17 17.61 -20.42
CA PRO A 205 6.08 18.74 -21.33
C PRO A 205 6.39 20.11 -20.71
N PHE A 206 6.39 20.21 -19.39
CA PHE A 206 6.63 21.48 -18.67
C PHE A 206 8.02 21.56 -18.06
N GLY A 207 8.84 20.51 -18.17
CA GLY A 207 10.18 20.46 -17.62
C GLY A 207 10.26 20.59 -16.09
N VAL A 208 9.22 20.14 -15.37
CA VAL A 208 9.12 20.23 -13.91
C VAL A 208 9.29 18.85 -13.30
N PRO A 209 10.54 18.47 -12.89
CA PRO A 209 10.75 17.20 -12.23
C PRO A 209 10.18 17.18 -10.81
N GLN A 210 9.69 16.03 -10.40
CA GLN A 210 9.34 15.72 -9.02
C GLN A 210 10.28 14.64 -8.50
N PHE A 211 10.64 14.68 -7.23
CA PHE A 211 11.57 13.74 -6.60
C PHE A 211 10.89 13.04 -5.41
N THR A 212 11.29 11.83 -5.16
CA THR A 212 10.93 11.06 -3.96
C THR A 212 12.05 10.08 -3.60
#